data_1b8c0fd3092ffb8747b7f5e7e59d846f
#
_entry.id   1b8c0fd3092ffb8747b7f5e7e59d846f
#
_cell.length_a   1.000
_cell.length_b   1.000
_cell.length_c   1.000
_cell.angle_alpha   90.00
_cell.angle_beta   90.00
_cell.angle_gamma   90.00
#
_symmetry.space_group_name_H-M   'P 1'
#
loop_
_entity.id
_entity.type
_entity.pdbx_description
1 polymer ?
#
loop_
_entity_poly.entity_id
_entity_poly.type
_entity_poly.pdbx_seq_one_letter_code
_entity_poly.pdbx_strand_id
1 'polypeptide(L)'
;LICDAPCGPHSGGRVLLYPTNGAGGWRGMVNTGQDFPDSTALVAIGDLSRTGSPDLLARDESGALSRYSIGADGTFGDATNLGDGWDAYETLIAAGDPSGDGIPDLLAVTSGGIMMRFLGQPDGTFDGGTQIGRGWGTMTAIFNIGDFDSDGYTDLVARASNGDLLLYGGTSTMVWKSPVKIGNGWGKATAITASGDFDGDDNPDIVARFSDGLLRVYAGNGRGGWKTSFIVGRGWNGIDWIG
;
A
#
# COMPACT_ATOMS: atom_id res chain seq x y z
N LEU A 1 -1.98 8.22 1.44
CA LEU A 1 -3.38 8.35 1.03
C LEU A 1 -4.28 7.88 2.18
N ILE A 2 -5.36 8.56 2.46
CA ILE A 2 -6.25 8.22 3.57
C ILE A 2 -7.67 8.46 3.11
N CYS A 3 -8.59 7.56 3.43
CA CYS A 3 -9.99 7.73 3.12
C CYS A 3 -10.81 8.07 4.38
N ASP A 4 -11.58 9.16 4.31
CA ASP A 4 -12.49 9.62 5.36
C ASP A 4 -13.80 8.83 5.28
N ALA A 5 -14.26 8.32 6.42
CA ALA A 5 -15.34 7.34 6.53
C ALA A 5 -16.62 7.70 5.77
N PRO A 6 -17.32 6.70 5.28
CA PRO A 6 -16.98 5.29 5.21
C PRO A 6 -16.41 4.91 3.83
N CYS A 7 -15.20 4.40 3.79
CA CYS A 7 -14.58 3.81 2.60
C CYS A 7 -14.63 2.29 2.70
N GLY A 8 -15.81 1.76 2.69
CA GLY A 8 -16.08 0.35 2.57
C GLY A 8 -16.91 0.10 1.31
N PRO A 9 -17.11 -1.13 0.89
CA PRO A 9 -18.06 -1.42 -0.15
C PRO A 9 -19.42 -0.84 0.30
N HIS A 10 -19.94 0.13 -0.46
CA HIS A 10 -21.24 0.83 -0.26
C HIS A 10 -21.24 2.19 0.46
N SER A 11 -20.10 2.87 0.62
CA SER A 11 -20.15 4.13 1.34
C SER A 11 -19.19 5.17 0.72
N GLY A 12 -19.74 6.17 0.09
CA GLY A 12 -19.06 7.23 -0.67
C GLY A 12 -17.93 7.96 0.05
N GLY A 13 -16.83 7.25 0.29
CA GLY A 13 -15.69 7.77 1.03
C GLY A 13 -14.82 8.72 0.22
N ARG A 14 -14.54 9.86 0.81
CA ARG A 14 -13.67 10.90 0.22
C ARG A 14 -12.21 10.56 0.43
N VAL A 15 -11.41 10.70 -0.61
CA VAL A 15 -9.96 10.55 -0.51
C VAL A 15 -9.35 11.84 0.05
N LEU A 16 -8.56 11.68 1.12
CA LEU A 16 -7.77 12.74 1.75
C LEU A 16 -6.28 12.42 1.60
N LEU A 17 -5.47 13.42 1.27
CA LEU A 17 -4.02 13.29 1.24
C LEU A 17 -3.42 13.94 2.48
N TYR A 18 -2.55 13.22 3.16
CA TYR A 18 -1.76 13.72 4.27
C TYR A 18 -0.27 13.62 3.92
N PRO A 19 0.29 14.63 3.26
CA PRO A 19 1.71 14.63 2.91
C PRO A 19 2.57 14.67 4.17
N THR A 20 3.62 13.86 4.23
CA THR A 20 4.61 13.93 5.29
C THR A 20 5.47 15.18 5.13
N ASN A 21 6.07 15.67 6.22
CA ASN A 21 7.04 16.76 6.17
C ASN A 21 8.50 16.26 6.11
N GLY A 22 8.71 14.92 6.10
CA GLY A 22 10.02 14.29 6.12
C GLY A 22 10.80 14.54 7.42
N ALA A 23 10.10 14.85 8.52
CA ALA A 23 10.67 15.13 9.83
C ALA A 23 9.74 14.65 10.96
N GLY A 24 9.06 13.55 10.74
CA GLY A 24 8.18 12.90 11.72
C GLY A 24 6.80 13.55 11.90
N GLY A 25 6.31 14.28 10.91
CA GLY A 25 5.00 14.95 10.99
C GLY A 25 4.32 15.12 9.63
N TRP A 26 3.17 15.82 9.64
CA TRP A 26 2.34 16.10 8.48
C TRP A 26 2.46 17.56 8.03
N ARG A 27 2.36 17.82 6.72
CA ARG A 27 2.30 19.19 6.15
C ARG A 27 0.90 19.81 6.18
N GLY A 28 -0.11 19.01 6.48
CA GLY A 28 -1.51 19.40 6.45
C GLY A 28 -2.31 18.49 5.52
N MET A 29 -3.62 18.45 5.74
CA MET A 29 -4.54 17.63 4.98
C MET A 29 -4.94 18.36 3.69
N VAL A 30 -4.90 17.64 2.57
CA VAL A 30 -5.48 18.06 1.29
C VAL A 30 -6.76 17.29 1.07
N ASN A 31 -7.89 17.99 1.00
CA ASN A 31 -9.16 17.41 0.59
C ASN A 31 -9.19 17.40 -0.94
N THR A 32 -9.13 16.22 -1.54
CA THR A 32 -9.09 16.08 -3.00
C THR A 32 -10.42 16.38 -3.66
N GLY A 33 -11.53 16.36 -2.90
CA GLY A 33 -12.88 16.48 -3.46
C GLY A 33 -13.36 15.24 -4.23
N GLN A 34 -12.51 14.23 -4.36
CA GLN A 34 -12.80 12.99 -5.08
C GLN A 34 -13.37 11.93 -4.13
N ASP A 35 -14.50 11.37 -4.52
CA ASP A 35 -15.15 10.26 -3.85
C ASP A 35 -15.06 9.00 -4.73
N PHE A 36 -14.92 7.83 -4.07
CA PHE A 36 -14.89 6.51 -4.71
C PHE A 36 -15.92 5.58 -4.05
N PRO A 37 -17.24 5.85 -4.25
CA PRO A 37 -18.31 5.20 -3.49
C PRO A 37 -18.42 3.68 -3.71
N ASP A 38 -18.10 3.22 -4.92
CA ASP A 38 -18.26 1.83 -5.33
C ASP A 38 -16.93 1.06 -5.35
N SER A 39 -15.88 1.64 -4.76
CA SER A 39 -14.56 1.01 -4.80
C SER A 39 -14.41 -0.04 -3.71
N THR A 40 -13.96 -1.22 -4.11
CA THR A 40 -13.60 -2.35 -3.24
C THR A 40 -12.12 -2.40 -2.91
N ALA A 41 -11.29 -1.67 -3.67
CA ALA A 41 -9.87 -1.47 -3.38
C ALA A 41 -9.38 -0.14 -3.95
N LEU A 42 -8.48 0.51 -3.21
CA LEU A 42 -7.73 1.69 -3.64
C LEU A 42 -6.24 1.40 -3.44
N VAL A 43 -5.41 1.71 -4.45
CA VAL A 43 -3.96 1.44 -4.39
C VAL A 43 -3.19 2.63 -4.97
N ALA A 44 -2.37 3.28 -4.16
CA ALA A 44 -1.42 4.31 -4.63
C ALA A 44 -0.24 3.60 -5.32
N ILE A 45 -0.29 3.51 -6.65
CA ILE A 45 0.64 2.67 -7.44
C ILE A 45 1.97 3.36 -7.76
N GLY A 46 2.05 4.67 -7.70
CA GLY A 46 3.15 5.46 -8.24
C GLY A 46 2.82 5.99 -9.63
N ASP A 47 3.80 6.45 -10.39
CA ASP A 47 3.62 7.03 -11.73
C ASP A 47 3.60 5.93 -12.81
N LEU A 48 2.53 5.13 -12.84
CA LEU A 48 2.32 4.07 -13.84
C LEU A 48 2.11 4.66 -15.24
N SER A 49 1.49 5.83 -15.32
CA SER A 49 1.23 6.54 -16.58
C SER A 49 2.45 7.24 -17.17
N ARG A 50 3.56 7.35 -16.41
CA ARG A 50 4.81 8.02 -16.80
C ARG A 50 4.60 9.49 -17.18
N THR A 51 3.67 10.16 -16.50
CA THR A 51 3.36 11.58 -16.71
C THR A 51 4.12 12.51 -15.78
N GLY A 52 4.89 11.98 -14.84
CA GLY A 52 5.53 12.71 -13.75
C GLY A 52 4.61 12.95 -12.56
N SER A 53 3.40 12.40 -12.58
CA SER A 53 2.41 12.47 -11.50
C SER A 53 2.07 11.08 -10.98
N PRO A 54 1.86 10.90 -9.67
CA PRO A 54 1.46 9.59 -9.14
C PRO A 54 0.05 9.20 -9.60
N ASP A 55 -0.19 7.91 -9.69
CA ASP A 55 -1.48 7.35 -10.05
C ASP A 55 -2.12 6.60 -8.87
N LEU A 56 -3.46 6.63 -8.81
CA LEU A 56 -4.29 5.80 -7.96
C LEU A 56 -5.00 4.75 -8.81
N LEU A 57 -4.97 3.50 -8.38
CA LEU A 57 -5.83 2.45 -8.90
C LEU A 57 -7.07 2.35 -8.02
N ALA A 58 -8.24 2.25 -8.64
CA ALA A 58 -9.51 1.97 -7.98
C ALA A 58 -10.16 0.76 -8.65
N ARG A 59 -10.48 -0.26 -7.85
CA ARG A 59 -11.27 -1.41 -8.31
C ARG A 59 -12.69 -1.26 -7.81
N ASP A 60 -13.66 -1.37 -8.69
CA ASP A 60 -15.08 -1.35 -8.36
C ASP A 60 -15.64 -2.74 -8.00
N GLU A 61 -16.94 -2.79 -7.64
CA GLU A 61 -17.66 -4.00 -7.27
C GLU A 61 -17.80 -5.01 -8.43
N SER A 62 -17.71 -4.55 -9.67
CA SER A 62 -17.77 -5.41 -10.85
C SER A 62 -16.43 -6.09 -11.18
N GLY A 63 -15.36 -5.67 -10.48
CA GLY A 63 -13.99 -6.11 -10.74
C GLY A 63 -13.30 -5.31 -11.85
N ALA A 64 -13.88 -4.21 -12.31
CA ALA A 64 -13.18 -3.30 -13.21
C ALA A 64 -12.12 -2.50 -12.45
N LEU A 65 -10.90 -2.44 -12.98
CA LEU A 65 -9.80 -1.65 -12.45
C LEU A 65 -9.61 -0.38 -13.28
N SER A 66 -9.63 0.76 -12.62
CA SER A 66 -9.40 2.07 -13.24
C SER A 66 -8.19 2.75 -12.63
N ARG A 67 -7.45 3.49 -13.45
CA ARG A 67 -6.33 4.34 -13.05
C ARG A 67 -6.74 5.81 -13.13
N TYR A 68 -6.31 6.58 -12.13
CA TYR A 68 -6.51 8.03 -12.03
C TYR A 68 -5.16 8.69 -11.73
N SER A 69 -4.71 9.62 -12.57
CA SER A 69 -3.52 10.43 -12.26
C SER A 69 -3.84 11.49 -11.22
N ILE A 70 -2.92 11.75 -10.29
CA ILE A 70 -3.09 12.71 -9.20
C ILE A 70 -2.20 13.93 -9.46
N GLY A 71 -2.82 15.08 -9.72
CA GLY A 71 -2.11 16.34 -9.88
C GLY A 71 -1.41 16.81 -8.61
N ALA A 72 -0.46 17.72 -8.75
CA ALA A 72 0.30 18.27 -7.62
C ALA A 72 -0.58 19.03 -6.60
N ASP A 73 -1.75 19.47 -7.01
CA ASP A 73 -2.76 20.13 -6.17
C ASP A 73 -3.73 19.12 -5.51
N GLY A 74 -3.55 17.82 -5.77
CA GLY A 74 -4.40 16.74 -5.28
C GLY A 74 -5.65 16.47 -6.11
N THR A 75 -5.79 17.12 -7.28
CA THR A 75 -6.91 16.84 -8.21
C THR A 75 -6.69 15.51 -8.93
N PHE A 76 -7.78 14.81 -9.24
CA PHE A 76 -7.73 13.57 -10.00
C PHE A 76 -8.05 13.83 -11.47
N GLY A 77 -7.28 13.23 -12.37
CA GLY A 77 -7.58 13.18 -13.80
C GLY A 77 -8.72 12.21 -14.12
N ASP A 78 -9.06 12.13 -15.41
CA ASP A 78 -10.08 11.21 -15.90
C ASP A 78 -9.67 9.74 -15.68
N ALA A 79 -10.68 8.88 -15.46
CA ALA A 79 -10.48 7.45 -15.33
C ALA A 79 -9.95 6.82 -16.62
N THR A 80 -8.90 6.03 -16.50
CA THR A 80 -8.44 5.13 -17.56
C THR A 80 -8.75 3.70 -17.15
N ASN A 81 -9.60 2.99 -17.90
CA ASN A 81 -9.93 1.59 -17.63
C ASN A 81 -8.74 0.69 -17.96
N LEU A 82 -8.32 -0.16 -17.00
CA LEU A 82 -7.23 -1.14 -17.13
C LEU A 82 -7.75 -2.58 -17.29
N GLY A 83 -9.06 -2.76 -17.49
CA GLY A 83 -9.69 -4.07 -17.72
C GLY A 83 -10.48 -4.57 -16.52
N ASP A 84 -11.12 -5.73 -16.74
CA ASP A 84 -12.03 -6.39 -15.82
C ASP A 84 -11.40 -7.67 -15.23
N GLY A 85 -12.09 -8.30 -14.26
CA GLY A 85 -11.67 -9.57 -13.65
C GLY A 85 -10.74 -9.43 -12.47
N TRP A 86 -10.54 -8.21 -11.98
CA TRP A 86 -9.70 -7.96 -10.79
C TRP A 86 -10.39 -8.34 -9.47
N ASP A 87 -11.69 -8.68 -9.49
CA ASP A 87 -12.44 -9.30 -8.38
C ASP A 87 -11.93 -10.70 -8.03
N ALA A 88 -11.17 -11.36 -8.93
CA ALA A 88 -10.45 -12.61 -8.64
C ALA A 88 -9.38 -12.45 -7.54
N TYR A 89 -8.97 -11.22 -7.23
CA TYR A 89 -7.93 -10.91 -6.25
C TYR A 89 -8.53 -10.23 -5.02
N GLU A 90 -8.32 -10.83 -3.85
CA GLU A 90 -8.76 -10.25 -2.57
C GLU A 90 -7.92 -9.02 -2.18
N THR A 91 -6.62 -9.04 -2.48
CA THR A 91 -5.68 -7.97 -2.13
C THR A 91 -4.92 -7.51 -3.37
N LEU A 92 -4.83 -6.19 -3.56
CA LEU A 92 -3.95 -5.52 -4.52
C LEU A 92 -2.89 -4.73 -3.76
N ILE A 93 -1.63 -4.79 -4.23
CA ILE A 93 -0.48 -4.22 -3.51
C ILE A 93 0.42 -3.51 -4.51
N ALA A 94 0.67 -2.22 -4.32
CA ALA A 94 1.70 -1.51 -5.06
C ALA A 94 3.08 -2.11 -4.73
N ALA A 95 3.77 -2.66 -5.71
CA ALA A 95 5.05 -3.31 -5.49
C ALA A 95 6.25 -2.35 -5.60
N GLY A 96 6.04 -1.11 -6.00
CA GLY A 96 7.12 -0.25 -6.48
C GLY A 96 7.61 -0.72 -7.84
N ASP A 97 8.91 -0.63 -8.10
CA ASP A 97 9.55 -1.11 -9.33
C ASP A 97 10.61 -2.19 -9.03
N PRO A 98 10.20 -3.38 -8.58
CA PRO A 98 11.15 -4.48 -8.35
C PRO A 98 11.65 -5.12 -9.66
N SER A 99 11.04 -4.84 -10.80
CA SER A 99 11.53 -5.25 -12.13
C SER A 99 12.75 -4.44 -12.57
N GLY A 100 12.89 -3.20 -12.08
CA GLY A 100 14.00 -2.29 -12.35
C GLY A 100 13.89 -1.59 -13.70
N ASP A 101 12.70 -1.52 -14.31
CA ASP A 101 12.48 -0.89 -15.61
C ASP A 101 11.99 0.58 -15.51
N GLY A 102 11.81 1.07 -14.29
CA GLY A 102 11.34 2.43 -14.00
C GLY A 102 9.84 2.59 -14.07
N ILE A 103 9.08 1.49 -14.13
CA ILE A 103 7.62 1.49 -14.16
C ILE A 103 7.09 0.74 -12.92
N PRO A 104 6.13 1.30 -12.17
CA PRO A 104 5.58 0.61 -11.03
C PRO A 104 4.86 -0.69 -11.39
N ASP A 105 5.11 -1.73 -10.58
CA ASP A 105 4.51 -3.06 -10.71
C ASP A 105 3.39 -3.26 -9.66
N LEU A 106 2.50 -4.21 -9.93
CA LEU A 106 1.40 -4.58 -9.04
C LEU A 106 1.52 -6.03 -8.60
N LEU A 107 1.32 -6.28 -7.31
CA LEU A 107 1.09 -7.62 -6.79
C LEU A 107 -0.40 -7.78 -6.47
N ALA A 108 -0.90 -9.00 -6.66
CA ALA A 108 -2.28 -9.33 -6.33
C ALA A 108 -2.34 -10.71 -5.67
N VAL A 109 -3.21 -10.86 -4.67
CA VAL A 109 -3.39 -12.12 -3.95
C VAL A 109 -4.83 -12.59 -4.09
N THR A 110 -5.01 -13.82 -4.57
CA THR A 110 -6.34 -14.45 -4.65
C THR A 110 -6.83 -14.89 -3.27
N SER A 111 -8.13 -15.12 -3.09
CA SER A 111 -8.71 -15.71 -1.88
C SER A 111 -8.10 -17.07 -1.51
N GLY A 112 -7.61 -17.83 -2.49
CA GLY A 112 -6.86 -19.07 -2.29
C GLY A 112 -5.40 -18.88 -1.88
N GLY A 113 -4.93 -17.64 -1.71
CA GLY A 113 -3.57 -17.31 -1.28
C GLY A 113 -2.51 -17.48 -2.35
N ILE A 114 -2.88 -17.43 -3.62
CA ILE A 114 -1.94 -17.37 -4.74
C ILE A 114 -1.52 -15.91 -4.93
N MET A 115 -0.23 -15.63 -4.95
CA MET A 115 0.30 -14.31 -5.28
C MET A 115 0.68 -14.26 -6.75
N MET A 116 0.14 -13.26 -7.44
CA MET A 116 0.44 -12.91 -8.83
C MET A 116 1.25 -11.62 -8.87
N ARG A 117 2.12 -11.50 -9.84
CA ARG A 117 2.84 -10.28 -10.21
C ARG A 117 2.33 -9.80 -11.56
N PHE A 118 2.10 -8.52 -11.70
CA PHE A 118 1.74 -7.82 -12.92
C PHE A 118 2.78 -6.74 -13.17
N LEU A 119 3.52 -6.84 -14.27
CA LEU A 119 4.52 -5.83 -14.62
C LEU A 119 3.86 -4.62 -15.28
N GLY A 120 4.20 -3.44 -14.81
CA GLY A 120 3.82 -2.19 -15.44
C GLY A 120 4.35 -2.09 -16.86
N GLN A 121 3.55 -1.52 -17.76
CA GLN A 121 3.89 -1.39 -19.17
C GLN A 121 4.07 0.09 -19.56
N PRO A 122 4.87 0.40 -20.59
CA PRO A 122 5.10 1.78 -21.02
C PRO A 122 3.86 2.56 -21.44
N ASP A 123 2.75 1.89 -21.75
CA ASP A 123 1.47 2.49 -22.08
C ASP A 123 0.58 2.74 -20.85
N GLY A 124 1.10 2.44 -19.64
CA GLY A 124 0.39 2.63 -18.38
C GLY A 124 -0.64 1.55 -18.08
N THR A 125 -0.48 0.37 -18.68
CA THR A 125 -1.25 -0.85 -18.39
C THR A 125 -0.39 -1.87 -17.63
N PHE A 126 -0.88 -3.09 -17.44
CA PHE A 126 -0.14 -4.22 -16.87
C PHE A 126 -0.03 -5.37 -17.88
N ASP A 127 1.00 -6.22 -17.71
CA ASP A 127 1.10 -7.49 -18.44
C ASP A 127 0.00 -8.49 -18.01
N GLY A 128 -0.01 -9.70 -18.62
CA GLY A 128 -1.00 -10.74 -18.34
C GLY A 128 -0.86 -11.44 -16.97
N GLY A 129 0.09 -11.01 -16.15
CA GLY A 129 0.31 -11.54 -14.82
C GLY A 129 1.04 -12.89 -14.78
N THR A 130 1.86 -13.07 -13.75
CA THR A 130 2.62 -14.31 -13.51
C THR A 130 2.50 -14.72 -12.05
N GLN A 131 2.22 -15.99 -11.77
CA GLN A 131 2.22 -16.52 -10.42
C GLN A 131 3.65 -16.54 -9.85
N ILE A 132 3.85 -15.94 -8.67
CA ILE A 132 5.15 -15.87 -7.99
C ILE A 132 5.13 -16.45 -6.58
N GLY A 133 3.95 -16.77 -6.02
CA GLY A 133 3.86 -17.28 -4.65
C GLY A 133 2.59 -18.03 -4.33
N ARG A 134 2.60 -18.71 -3.19
CA ARG A 134 1.47 -19.42 -2.60
C ARG A 134 1.49 -19.29 -1.08
N GLY A 135 0.33 -19.52 -0.43
CA GLY A 135 0.21 -19.54 1.04
C GLY A 135 -0.05 -18.16 1.67
N TRP A 136 -0.40 -17.15 0.85
CA TRP A 136 -0.65 -15.78 1.32
C TRP A 136 -2.06 -15.58 1.90
N GLY A 137 -2.99 -16.52 1.72
CA GLY A 137 -4.40 -16.41 2.17
C GLY A 137 -4.60 -16.38 3.69
N THR A 138 -3.56 -16.60 4.49
CA THR A 138 -3.60 -16.49 5.96
C THR A 138 -3.13 -15.13 6.47
N MET A 139 -2.69 -14.25 5.57
CA MET A 139 -2.24 -12.91 5.92
C MET A 139 -3.44 -11.95 5.98
N THR A 140 -3.48 -11.12 7.00
CA THR A 140 -4.55 -10.14 7.24
C THR A 140 -4.19 -8.72 6.79
N ALA A 141 -2.93 -8.51 6.41
CA ALA A 141 -2.43 -7.35 5.71
C ALA A 141 -1.14 -7.75 4.97
N ILE A 142 -0.92 -7.21 3.79
CA ILE A 142 0.31 -7.38 3.01
C ILE A 142 0.58 -6.04 2.34
N PHE A 143 1.79 -5.52 2.46
CA PHE A 143 2.19 -4.27 1.83
C PHE A 143 3.68 -4.25 1.53
N ASN A 144 4.06 -3.49 0.51
CA ASN A 144 5.43 -3.17 0.18
C ASN A 144 5.96 -2.15 1.17
N ILE A 145 7.12 -2.41 1.77
CA ILE A 145 7.75 -1.49 2.72
C ILE A 145 8.96 -0.75 2.11
N GLY A 146 9.38 -1.09 0.90
CA GLY A 146 10.64 -0.66 0.34
C GLY A 146 11.78 -1.59 0.75
N ASP A 147 13.01 -1.15 0.59
CA ASP A 147 14.22 -1.86 1.03
C ASP A 147 14.41 -1.67 2.54
N PHE A 148 13.80 -2.54 3.34
CA PHE A 148 13.73 -2.41 4.79
C PHE A 148 14.97 -2.94 5.51
N ASP A 149 15.71 -3.87 4.88
CA ASP A 149 16.93 -4.43 5.44
C ASP A 149 18.22 -3.90 4.78
N SER A 150 18.09 -2.97 3.82
CA SER A 150 19.16 -2.30 3.08
C SER A 150 20.01 -3.27 2.26
N ASP A 151 19.37 -4.29 1.67
CA ASP A 151 20.03 -5.24 0.78
C ASP A 151 19.93 -4.88 -0.71
N GLY A 152 19.25 -3.78 -1.04
CA GLY A 152 19.06 -3.25 -2.38
C GLY A 152 17.82 -3.79 -3.09
N TYR A 153 16.98 -4.56 -2.44
CA TYR A 153 15.74 -5.10 -3.00
C TYR A 153 14.53 -4.69 -2.18
N THR A 154 13.42 -4.51 -2.85
CA THR A 154 12.14 -4.19 -2.21
C THR A 154 11.60 -5.37 -1.42
N ASP A 155 11.18 -5.11 -0.20
CA ASP A 155 10.66 -6.09 0.75
C ASP A 155 9.14 -6.01 0.90
N LEU A 156 8.51 -7.12 1.30
CA LEU A 156 7.13 -7.15 1.75
C LEU A 156 7.04 -7.35 3.26
N VAL A 157 6.10 -6.66 3.86
CA VAL A 157 5.66 -6.95 5.23
C VAL A 157 4.26 -7.56 5.16
N ALA A 158 4.06 -8.65 5.90
CA ALA A 158 2.76 -9.27 6.05
C ALA A 158 2.41 -9.47 7.51
N ARG A 159 1.14 -9.20 7.85
CA ARG A 159 0.59 -9.52 9.17
C ARG A 159 -0.14 -10.85 9.10
N ALA A 160 0.33 -11.82 9.85
CA ALA A 160 -0.34 -13.10 9.99
C ALA A 160 -1.59 -13.00 10.89
N SER A 161 -2.52 -13.95 10.76
CA SER A 161 -3.78 -13.98 11.51
C SER A 161 -3.60 -14.05 13.04
N ASN A 162 -2.45 -14.55 13.52
CA ASN A 162 -2.09 -14.55 14.94
C ASN A 162 -1.53 -13.19 15.45
N GLY A 163 -1.42 -12.20 14.57
CA GLY A 163 -0.89 -10.87 14.88
C GLY A 163 0.64 -10.77 14.85
N ASP A 164 1.33 -11.77 14.33
CA ASP A 164 2.76 -11.66 14.04
C ASP A 164 2.97 -10.80 12.78
N LEU A 165 4.02 -9.98 12.79
CA LEU A 165 4.46 -9.22 11.63
C LEU A 165 5.70 -9.90 11.06
N LEU A 166 5.65 -10.22 9.77
CA LEU A 166 6.64 -11.00 9.05
C LEU A 166 7.25 -10.15 7.93
N LEU A 167 8.57 -10.11 7.87
CA LEU A 167 9.33 -9.53 6.76
C LEU A 167 9.67 -10.62 5.75
N TYR A 168 9.35 -10.40 4.51
CA TYR A 168 9.73 -11.20 3.37
C TYR A 168 10.73 -10.40 2.53
N GLY A 169 12.03 -10.65 2.72
CA GLY A 169 13.09 -9.99 1.97
C GLY A 169 12.98 -10.27 0.47
N GLY A 170 13.14 -9.26 -0.31
CA GLY A 170 13.12 -9.34 -1.77
C GLY A 170 14.37 -9.97 -2.37
N THR A 171 14.35 -10.18 -3.69
CA THR A 171 15.48 -10.62 -4.51
C THR A 171 15.39 -9.99 -5.89
N SER A 172 16.48 -10.04 -6.63
CA SER A 172 16.54 -9.54 -8.03
C SER A 172 15.58 -10.24 -9.01
N THR A 173 14.94 -11.33 -8.59
CA THR A 173 14.01 -12.11 -9.43
C THR A 173 12.55 -12.00 -8.94
N MET A 174 12.27 -11.09 -8.01
CA MET A 174 10.95 -10.93 -7.37
C MET A 174 10.45 -12.20 -6.68
N VAL A 175 11.37 -13.03 -6.19
CA VAL A 175 11.09 -14.18 -5.33
C VAL A 175 11.41 -13.76 -3.90
N TRP A 176 10.49 -14.08 -2.98
CA TRP A 176 10.62 -13.68 -1.58
C TRP A 176 11.48 -14.69 -0.80
N LYS A 177 12.39 -14.17 0.04
CA LYS A 177 13.13 -14.98 1.01
C LYS A 177 12.17 -15.59 2.06
N SER A 178 12.64 -16.58 2.78
CA SER A 178 11.89 -17.12 3.93
C SER A 178 11.58 -16.00 4.92
N PRO A 179 10.34 -15.93 5.47
CA PRO A 179 9.96 -14.81 6.31
C PRO A 179 10.73 -14.78 7.63
N VAL A 180 11.04 -13.58 8.08
CA VAL A 180 11.60 -13.29 9.40
C VAL A 180 10.55 -12.57 10.23
N LYS A 181 10.31 -13.04 11.46
CA LYS A 181 9.40 -12.37 12.37
C LYS A 181 10.03 -11.08 12.90
N ILE A 182 9.42 -9.94 12.61
CA ILE A 182 9.88 -8.60 12.99
C ILE A 182 9.00 -7.95 14.07
N GLY A 183 7.89 -8.60 14.47
CA GLY A 183 7.01 -8.08 15.51
C GLY A 183 5.93 -9.05 15.93
N ASN A 184 5.25 -8.75 17.03
CA ASN A 184 4.09 -9.48 17.53
C ASN A 184 3.06 -8.52 18.13
N GLY A 185 1.82 -9.02 18.34
CA GLY A 185 0.74 -8.22 18.93
C GLY A 185 0.11 -7.21 17.98
N TRP A 186 0.40 -7.27 16.69
CA TRP A 186 -0.12 -6.38 15.66
C TRP A 186 -1.59 -6.65 15.30
N GLY A 187 -2.21 -7.70 15.83
CA GLY A 187 -3.66 -7.93 15.71
C GLY A 187 -4.52 -6.83 16.35
N LYS A 188 -3.93 -5.94 17.17
CA LYS A 188 -4.60 -4.76 17.73
C LYS A 188 -4.64 -3.56 16.79
N ALA A 189 -3.81 -3.55 15.76
CA ALA A 189 -3.85 -2.52 14.73
C ALA A 189 -5.05 -2.76 13.81
N THR A 190 -5.90 -1.75 13.66
CA THR A 190 -7.09 -1.78 12.79
C THR A 190 -6.72 -1.52 11.32
N ALA A 191 -5.63 -0.80 11.09
CA ALA A 191 -5.01 -0.63 9.77
C ALA A 191 -3.49 -0.52 9.93
N ILE A 192 -2.75 -0.93 8.91
CA ILE A 192 -1.28 -0.89 8.86
C ILE A 192 -0.83 -0.78 7.41
N THR A 193 0.13 0.11 7.14
CA THR A 193 0.72 0.30 5.81
C THR A 193 2.12 0.89 5.92
N ALA A 194 2.88 0.86 4.83
CA ALA A 194 4.12 1.60 4.71
C ALA A 194 3.87 3.11 4.63
N SER A 195 4.78 3.91 5.15
CA SER A 195 4.75 5.38 5.08
C SER A 195 5.97 5.97 4.37
N GLY A 196 6.83 5.13 3.80
CA GLY A 196 8.13 5.55 3.31
C GLY A 196 9.00 6.01 4.47
N ASP A 197 10.00 6.84 4.20
CA ASP A 197 10.80 7.52 5.23
C ASP A 197 9.97 8.67 5.82
N PHE A 198 9.31 8.40 6.94
CA PHE A 198 8.42 9.36 7.59
C PHE A 198 9.18 10.35 8.47
N ASP A 199 10.25 9.92 9.14
CA ASP A 199 11.00 10.72 10.10
C ASP A 199 12.27 11.38 9.53
N GLY A 200 12.64 11.07 8.28
CA GLY A 200 13.72 11.70 7.54
C GLY A 200 15.10 11.08 7.81
N ASP A 201 15.13 9.79 8.17
CA ASP A 201 16.36 9.06 8.48
C ASP A 201 16.83 8.10 7.38
N ASP A 202 16.24 8.21 6.19
CA ASP A 202 16.49 7.41 4.98
C ASP A 202 16.10 5.92 5.12
N ASN A 203 15.34 5.53 6.16
CA ASN A 203 14.85 4.16 6.30
C ASN A 203 13.33 4.11 6.15
N PRO A 204 12.78 3.05 5.55
CA PRO A 204 11.35 2.89 5.45
C PRO A 204 10.68 2.67 6.80
N ASP A 205 9.50 3.29 6.98
CA ASP A 205 8.68 3.25 8.18
C ASP A 205 7.31 2.65 7.89
N ILE A 206 6.61 2.27 8.96
CA ILE A 206 5.19 1.94 8.87
C ILE A 206 4.35 2.86 9.73
N VAL A 207 3.13 3.10 9.27
CA VAL A 207 2.08 3.73 10.03
C VAL A 207 1.01 2.71 10.39
N ALA A 208 0.55 2.74 11.63
CA ALA A 208 -0.51 1.86 12.11
C ALA A 208 -1.57 2.64 12.90
N ARG A 209 -2.83 2.35 12.63
CA ARG A 209 -3.96 2.85 13.38
C ARG A 209 -4.43 1.78 14.36
N PHE A 210 -4.81 2.21 15.55
CA PHE A 210 -5.33 1.35 16.61
C PHE A 210 -6.78 1.71 16.95
N SER A 211 -7.48 0.78 17.62
CA SER A 211 -8.91 0.94 17.97
C SER A 211 -9.19 2.11 18.93
N ASP A 212 -8.17 2.63 19.61
CA ASP A 212 -8.26 3.84 20.45
C ASP A 212 -8.16 5.15 19.64
N GLY A 213 -8.08 5.05 18.30
CA GLY A 213 -7.97 6.19 17.39
C GLY A 213 -6.57 6.79 17.32
N LEU A 214 -5.58 6.14 17.91
CA LEU A 214 -4.19 6.58 17.76
C LEU A 214 -3.63 6.11 16.42
N LEU A 215 -2.95 7.03 15.76
CA LEU A 215 -2.07 6.75 14.64
C LEU A 215 -0.62 6.81 15.11
N ARG A 216 0.12 5.72 14.92
CA ARG A 216 1.52 5.59 15.32
C ARG A 216 2.39 5.29 14.13
N VAL A 217 3.58 5.90 14.11
CA VAL A 217 4.68 5.51 13.23
C VAL A 217 5.62 4.60 14.00
N TYR A 218 6.10 3.58 13.34
CA TYR A 218 7.17 2.69 13.80
C TYR A 218 8.35 2.86 12.86
N ALA A 219 9.39 3.52 13.36
CA ALA A 219 10.57 3.86 12.57
C ALA A 219 11.45 2.64 12.31
N GLY A 220 11.78 2.42 11.05
CA GLY A 220 12.69 1.39 10.61
C GLY A 220 14.14 1.67 11.02
N ASN A 221 14.98 0.63 11.05
CA ASN A 221 16.38 0.77 11.42
C ASN A 221 17.35 0.47 10.26
N GLY A 222 16.83 0.24 9.03
CA GLY A 222 17.61 -0.12 7.87
C GLY A 222 18.30 -1.50 7.96
N ARG A 223 17.82 -2.38 8.88
CA ARG A 223 18.37 -3.73 9.08
C ARG A 223 17.27 -4.75 9.34
N GLY A 224 16.08 -4.51 8.76
CA GLY A 224 14.94 -5.39 8.92
C GLY A 224 14.30 -5.36 10.31
N GLY A 225 14.39 -4.26 11.05
CA GLY A 225 13.85 -4.11 12.40
C GLY A 225 13.44 -2.67 12.71
N TRP A 226 13.10 -2.41 13.98
CA TRP A 226 12.53 -1.14 14.44
C TRP A 226 13.50 -0.39 15.33
N LYS A 227 13.47 0.96 15.29
CA LYS A 227 14.14 1.87 16.24
C LYS A 227 13.21 2.21 17.39
N THR A 228 12.14 2.94 17.09
CA THR A 228 11.20 3.50 18.06
C THR A 228 9.81 3.61 17.45
N SER A 229 8.83 3.96 18.27
CA SER A 229 7.50 4.34 17.79
C SER A 229 7.02 5.62 18.49
N PHE A 230 6.25 6.42 17.74
CA PHE A 230 5.70 7.67 18.25
C PHE A 230 4.30 7.94 17.68
N ILE A 231 3.50 8.72 18.40
CA ILE A 231 2.12 9.05 17.99
C ILE A 231 2.19 10.26 17.05
N VAL A 232 1.56 10.12 15.88
CA VAL A 232 1.45 11.15 14.85
C VAL A 232 0.03 11.65 14.63
N GLY A 233 -0.96 11.02 15.28
CA GLY A 233 -2.35 11.42 15.17
C GLY A 233 -3.22 10.86 16.28
N ARG A 234 -4.36 11.55 16.54
CA ARG A 234 -5.41 11.14 17.48
C ARG A 234 -6.78 11.36 16.84
N GLY A 235 -7.78 10.56 17.22
CA GLY A 235 -9.13 10.70 16.69
C GLY A 235 -9.34 10.11 15.28
N TRP A 236 -8.48 9.18 14.86
CA TRP A 236 -8.49 8.55 13.53
C TRP A 236 -9.51 7.41 13.39
N ASN A 237 -10.43 7.25 14.34
CA ASN A 237 -11.47 6.19 14.30
C ASN A 237 -12.47 6.35 13.14
N GLY A 238 -12.64 7.58 12.64
CA GLY A 238 -13.51 7.86 11.50
C GLY A 238 -12.86 7.63 10.12
N ILE A 239 -11.61 7.15 10.08
CA ILE A 239 -10.89 6.85 8.85
C ILE A 239 -10.96 5.35 8.61
N ASP A 240 -11.55 4.89 7.51
CA ASP A 240 -11.73 3.47 7.26
C ASP A 240 -10.49 2.82 6.65
N TRP A 241 -9.76 3.54 5.83
CA TRP A 241 -8.59 3.02 5.13
C TRP A 241 -7.40 3.99 5.19
N ILE A 242 -6.18 3.43 5.32
CA ILE A 242 -4.90 4.12 5.18
C ILE A 242 -4.01 3.32 4.24
N GLY A 243 -3.37 3.98 3.26
CA GLY A 243 -2.48 3.34 2.29
C GLY A 243 -1.68 4.32 1.46
#